data_b0e5b5dcf548877af812d2426cf74662
#
_entry.id   b0e5b5dcf548877af812d2426cf74662
#
_cell.length_a   1.000
_cell.length_b   1.000
_cell.length_c   1.000
_cell.angle_alpha   90.00
_cell.angle_beta   90.00
_cell.angle_gamma   90.00
#
_symmetry.space_group_name_H-M   'P 1'
#
loop_
_entity.id
_entity.type
_entity.pdbx_description
1 polymer ?
#
loop_
_entity_poly.entity_id
_entity_poly.type
_entity_poly.pdbx_seq_one_letter_code
_entity_poly.pdbx_strand_id
1 'polypeptide(L)'
;MNADHHEQVLSDQFIVTSVDHPSLYGTLGVFLDELRAERGCTGRAPNRGRTPYPELIDRLAEPKMMRLGVMHLRRLIAVAAVDNDGAVALAVVEEFRRRGIANELVTILGERAAAIGYPPLHRYTANRARLAG
;
A
#
# COMPACT_ATOMS: atom_id res chain seq x y z
N MET A 1 3.97 -16.38 20.37
CA MET A 1 4.21 -15.34 19.88
C MET A 1 4.88 -15.29 18.70
N ASN A 2 4.56 -14.60 17.89
CA ASN A 2 4.93 -14.76 16.58
C ASN A 2 5.65 -13.65 16.04
N ALA A 3 6.86 -13.58 16.37
CA ALA A 3 7.73 -12.57 15.88
C ALA A 3 7.80 -12.55 14.38
N ASP A 4 7.60 -13.70 13.81
CA ASP A 4 7.72 -13.76 12.36
C ASP A 4 6.53 -13.23 11.61
N HIS A 5 5.52 -12.81 12.30
CA HIS A 5 4.39 -12.22 11.61
C HIS A 5 4.64 -10.79 11.21
N HIS A 6 5.73 -10.21 11.68
CA HIS A 6 6.05 -8.84 11.29
C HIS A 6 4.92 -7.87 11.57
N GLU A 7 4.11 -8.17 12.55
CA GLU A 7 3.05 -7.27 12.93
C GLU A 7 3.59 -6.16 13.80
N GLN A 8 3.03 -4.98 13.63
CA GLN A 8 3.44 -3.83 14.40
C GLN A 8 2.22 -2.98 14.68
N VAL A 9 2.01 -2.67 15.95
CA VAL A 9 0.84 -1.90 16.36
C VAL A 9 1.12 -0.41 16.19
N LEU A 10 0.29 0.28 15.41
CA LEU A 10 0.39 1.72 15.26
C LEU A 10 -0.38 2.42 16.35
N SER A 11 -1.51 1.85 16.75
CA SER A 11 -2.30 2.35 17.85
C SER A 11 -3.17 1.19 18.30
N ASP A 12 -4.09 1.44 19.20
CA ASP A 12 -4.87 0.38 19.79
C ASP A 12 -5.54 -0.55 18.80
N GLN A 13 -5.95 -0.02 17.67
CA GLN A 13 -6.75 -0.79 16.73
C GLN A 13 -6.14 -0.92 15.34
N PHE A 14 -4.94 -0.39 15.16
CA PHE A 14 -4.30 -0.42 13.85
C PHE A 14 -3.04 -1.26 13.90
N ILE A 15 -3.01 -2.30 13.09
CA ILE A 15 -1.89 -3.23 13.08
C ILE A 15 -1.30 -3.29 11.69
N VAL A 16 0.01 -3.09 11.59
CA VAL A 16 0.72 -3.23 10.33
C VAL A 16 1.15 -4.68 10.18
N THR A 17 0.86 -5.26 9.04
CA THR A 17 1.20 -6.64 8.79
C THR A 17 1.61 -6.81 7.34
N SER A 18 2.41 -7.84 7.08
CA SER A 18 2.74 -8.22 5.72
C SER A 18 1.50 -8.81 5.06
N VAL A 19 1.20 -8.39 3.84
CA VAL A 19 0.06 -8.93 3.11
C VAL A 19 0.48 -9.79 1.93
N ASP A 20 1.68 -10.33 2.01
CA ASP A 20 2.17 -11.22 0.96
C ASP A 20 1.81 -12.68 1.17
N HIS A 21 1.29 -13.00 2.33
CA HIS A 21 0.93 -14.38 2.63
C HIS A 21 -0.36 -14.75 1.91
N PRO A 22 -0.43 -15.96 1.33
CA PRO A 22 -1.63 -16.35 0.59
C PRO A 22 -2.92 -16.27 1.38
N SER A 23 -2.86 -16.43 2.70
CA SER A 23 -4.06 -16.36 3.52
C SER A 23 -4.69 -14.97 3.50
N LEU A 24 -3.95 -13.95 3.05
CA LEU A 24 -4.46 -12.59 2.99
C LEU A 24 -4.81 -12.14 1.59
N TYR A 25 -4.71 -13.02 0.60
CA TYR A 25 -5.03 -12.63 -0.76
C TYR A 25 -6.49 -12.24 -0.92
N GLY A 26 -7.39 -12.93 -0.24
CA GLY A 26 -8.80 -12.56 -0.30
C GLY A 26 -9.06 -11.20 0.34
N THR A 27 -8.38 -10.95 1.46
CA THR A 27 -8.50 -9.67 2.15
C THR A 27 -7.96 -8.54 1.28
N LEU A 28 -6.85 -8.78 0.61
CA LEU A 28 -6.30 -7.81 -0.32
C LEU A 28 -7.29 -7.53 -1.45
N GLY A 29 -7.92 -8.58 -1.99
CA GLY A 29 -8.90 -8.43 -3.05
C GLY A 29 -10.06 -7.54 -2.64
N VAL A 30 -10.56 -7.72 -1.43
CA VAL A 30 -11.65 -6.89 -0.93
C VAL A 30 -11.20 -5.43 -0.84
N PHE A 31 -9.99 -5.19 -0.36
CA PHE A 31 -9.45 -3.84 -0.26
C PHE A 31 -9.38 -3.18 -1.65
N LEU A 32 -8.89 -3.93 -2.64
CA LEU A 32 -8.77 -3.38 -3.98
C LEU A 32 -10.14 -3.10 -4.59
N ASP A 33 -11.12 -3.92 -4.30
CA ASP A 33 -12.49 -3.68 -4.77
C ASP A 33 -13.07 -2.42 -4.14
N GLU A 34 -12.75 -2.16 -2.87
CA GLU A 34 -13.20 -0.95 -2.22
C GLU A 34 -12.60 0.29 -2.90
N LEU A 35 -11.34 0.22 -3.29
CA LEU A 35 -10.73 1.33 -4.01
C LEU A 35 -11.38 1.56 -5.36
N ARG A 36 -11.71 0.49 -6.06
CA ARG A 36 -12.39 0.61 -7.35
C ARG A 36 -13.76 1.24 -7.18
N ALA A 37 -14.45 0.92 -6.11
CA ALA A 37 -15.77 1.48 -5.85
C ALA A 37 -15.70 2.97 -5.55
N GLU A 38 -14.68 3.41 -4.80
CA GLU A 38 -14.50 4.83 -4.55
C GLU A 38 -14.35 5.59 -5.86
N ARG A 39 -13.51 5.05 -6.73
CA ARG A 39 -13.25 5.66 -8.00
C ARG A 39 -14.50 5.73 -8.85
N GLY A 40 -15.24 4.65 -8.88
CA GLY A 40 -16.45 4.59 -9.67
C GLY A 40 -17.49 5.57 -9.19
N CYS A 41 -17.57 5.79 -7.89
CA CYS A 41 -18.54 6.71 -7.33
C CYS A 41 -18.26 8.15 -7.69
N THR A 42 -17.01 8.54 -7.68
CA THR A 42 -16.66 9.94 -7.93
C THR A 42 -16.57 10.27 -9.41
N GLY A 43 -16.26 9.28 -10.20
CA GLY A 43 -16.15 9.51 -11.63
C GLY A 43 -14.96 10.35 -12.04
N ARG A 44 -14.07 10.70 -11.12
CA ARG A 44 -12.91 11.48 -11.49
C ARG A 44 -11.72 11.13 -10.63
N ALA A 45 -10.55 11.38 -11.16
CA ALA A 45 -9.33 11.13 -10.42
C ALA A 45 -9.23 12.11 -9.29
N PRO A 46 -9.05 11.64 -8.06
CA PRO A 46 -9.01 12.53 -6.91
C PRO A 46 -7.74 13.36 -6.85
N ASN A 47 -6.68 12.94 -7.53
CA ASN A 47 -5.41 13.61 -7.41
C ASN A 47 -4.76 13.85 -8.74
N ARG A 48 -4.63 15.09 -9.09
CA ARG A 48 -3.96 15.43 -10.33
C ARG A 48 -2.48 15.09 -10.21
N GLY A 49 -1.92 14.60 -11.31
CA GLY A 49 -0.50 14.31 -11.36
C GLY A 49 -0.08 13.08 -10.61
N ARG A 50 -1.03 12.36 -10.04
CA ARG A 50 -0.74 11.12 -9.35
C ARG A 50 -1.09 9.94 -10.23
N THR A 51 -0.62 8.77 -9.79
CA THR A 51 -0.88 7.55 -10.53
C THR A 51 -2.39 7.32 -10.65
N PRO A 52 -2.89 7.10 -11.86
CA PRO A 52 -4.32 6.77 -12.02
C PRO A 52 -4.69 5.53 -11.23
N TYR A 53 -5.93 5.47 -10.75
CA TYR A 53 -6.38 4.36 -9.94
C TYR A 53 -6.20 2.99 -10.59
N PRO A 54 -6.53 2.78 -11.86
CA PRO A 54 -6.32 1.44 -12.44
C PRO A 54 -4.88 1.01 -12.37
N GLU A 55 -3.96 1.91 -12.65
CA GLU A 55 -2.54 1.60 -12.60
C GLU A 55 -2.08 1.40 -11.17
N LEU A 56 -2.57 2.21 -10.25
CA LEU A 56 -2.26 2.07 -8.84
C LEU A 56 -2.73 0.71 -8.32
N ILE A 57 -3.94 0.32 -8.66
CA ILE A 57 -4.48 -0.95 -8.20
C ILE A 57 -3.66 -2.11 -8.76
N ASP A 58 -3.24 -2.02 -10.02
CA ASP A 58 -2.40 -3.04 -10.61
C ASP A 58 -1.06 -3.16 -9.87
N ARG A 59 -0.48 -2.02 -9.51
CA ARG A 59 0.78 -2.04 -8.77
C ARG A 59 0.61 -2.67 -7.40
N LEU A 60 -0.48 -2.34 -6.71
CA LEU A 60 -0.73 -2.90 -5.39
C LEU A 60 -0.97 -4.41 -5.44
N ALA A 61 -1.47 -4.89 -6.56
CA ALA A 61 -1.77 -6.31 -6.73
C ALA A 61 -0.58 -7.10 -7.28
N GLU A 62 0.49 -6.43 -7.68
CA GLU A 62 1.62 -7.08 -8.34
C GLU A 62 2.28 -8.11 -7.41
N PRO A 63 2.34 -9.39 -7.81
CA PRO A 63 2.83 -10.42 -6.88
C PRO A 63 4.29 -10.29 -6.50
N LYS A 64 5.09 -9.59 -7.29
CA LYS A 64 6.51 -9.49 -6.99
C LYS A 64 6.85 -8.33 -6.08
N MET A 65 5.86 -7.58 -5.66
CA MET A 65 6.09 -6.43 -4.79
C MET A 65 6.13 -6.88 -3.34
N MET A 66 6.95 -6.17 -2.55
CA MET A 66 6.87 -6.32 -1.10
C MET A 66 5.70 -5.46 -0.63
N ARG A 67 4.78 -6.03 0.11
CA ARG A 67 3.58 -5.31 0.53
C ARG A 67 3.39 -5.34 2.02
N LEU A 68 3.02 -4.19 2.56
CA LEU A 68 2.54 -4.10 3.94
C LEU A 68 1.15 -3.52 3.91
N GLY A 69 0.34 -3.91 4.86
CA GLY A 69 -1.00 -3.38 5.00
C GLY A 69 -1.30 -3.00 6.43
N VAL A 70 -2.33 -2.21 6.61
CA VAL A 70 -2.81 -1.83 7.93
C VAL A 70 -4.18 -2.45 8.11
N MET A 71 -4.32 -3.26 9.17
CA MET A 71 -5.59 -3.87 9.52
C MET A 71 -6.23 -3.07 10.63
N HIS A 72 -7.53 -2.87 10.51
CA HIS A 72 -8.33 -2.24 11.55
C HIS A 72 -9.54 -3.12 11.77
N LEU A 73 -9.58 -3.79 12.92
CA LEU A 73 -10.72 -4.65 13.28
C LEU A 73 -11.05 -5.64 12.15
N ARG A 74 -10.04 -6.36 11.69
CA ARG A 74 -10.20 -7.40 10.66
C ARG A 74 -10.44 -6.88 9.25
N ARG A 75 -10.30 -5.58 9.05
CA ARG A 75 -10.47 -4.99 7.73
C ARG A 75 -9.15 -4.38 7.30
N LEU A 76 -8.73 -4.66 6.10
CA LEU A 76 -7.54 -4.06 5.52
C LEU A 76 -7.92 -2.67 5.01
N ILE A 77 -7.30 -1.64 5.57
CA ILE A 77 -7.69 -0.26 5.25
C ILE A 77 -6.62 0.53 4.54
N ALA A 78 -5.43 -0.01 4.44
CA ALA A 78 -4.33 0.65 3.74
C ALA A 78 -3.34 -0.39 3.27
N VAL A 79 -2.75 -0.17 2.10
CA VAL A 79 -1.71 -1.05 1.58
C VAL A 79 -0.64 -0.21 0.91
N ALA A 80 0.61 -0.56 1.16
CA ALA A 80 1.74 0.03 0.47
C ALA A 80 2.56 -1.10 -0.13
N ALA A 81 2.98 -0.92 -1.36
CA ALA A 81 3.79 -1.92 -2.06
C ALA A 81 5.02 -1.23 -2.63
N VAL A 82 6.15 -1.93 -2.61
CA VAL A 82 7.39 -1.37 -3.14
C VAL A 82 8.06 -2.42 -4.01
N ASP A 83 8.59 -1.98 -5.15
CA ASP A 83 9.35 -2.87 -5.99
C ASP A 83 10.84 -2.76 -5.66
N ASN A 84 11.65 -3.58 -6.31
CA ASN A 84 13.06 -3.63 -5.97
C ASN A 84 13.84 -2.39 -6.44
N ASP A 85 13.18 -1.47 -7.11
CA ASP A 85 13.79 -0.17 -7.45
C ASP A 85 13.45 0.89 -6.41
N GLY A 86 12.64 0.54 -5.42
CA GLY A 86 12.25 1.49 -4.40
C GLY A 86 11.01 2.29 -4.73
N ALA A 87 10.34 1.97 -5.83
CA ALA A 87 9.13 2.70 -6.21
C ALA A 87 7.94 2.20 -5.39
N VAL A 88 7.23 3.11 -4.75
CA VAL A 88 6.15 2.80 -3.81
C VAL A 88 4.80 3.14 -4.39
N ALA A 89 3.87 2.21 -4.30
CA ALA A 89 2.45 2.45 -4.54
C ALA A 89 1.75 2.36 -3.20
N LEU A 90 0.82 3.27 -2.94
CA LEU A 90 0.20 3.37 -1.63
C LEU A 90 -1.25 3.81 -1.76
N ALA A 91 -2.12 3.20 -1.01
CA ALA A 91 -3.52 3.62 -0.95
C ALA A 91 -4.09 3.39 0.43
N VAL A 92 -4.95 4.29 0.84
CA VAL A 92 -5.71 4.21 2.11
C VAL A 92 -7.17 4.42 1.74
N VAL A 93 -8.08 3.61 2.30
CA VAL A 93 -9.49 3.80 2.00
C VAL A 93 -9.94 5.17 2.52
N GLU A 94 -10.93 5.74 1.85
CA GLU A 94 -11.31 7.11 2.06
C GLU A 94 -11.59 7.47 3.51
N GLU A 95 -12.30 6.62 4.21
CA GLU A 95 -12.70 6.94 5.58
C GLU A 95 -11.55 6.98 6.57
N PHE A 96 -10.39 6.48 6.18
CA PHE A 96 -9.21 6.47 7.06
C PHE A 96 -8.10 7.41 6.58
N ARG A 97 -8.36 8.23 5.60
CA ARG A 97 -7.36 9.18 5.11
C ARG A 97 -7.18 10.33 6.10
N ARG A 98 -6.02 10.98 6.00
CA ARG A 98 -5.68 12.17 6.80
C ARG A 98 -5.54 11.87 8.28
N ARG A 99 -5.15 10.65 8.60
CA ARG A 99 -4.92 10.26 9.99
C ARG A 99 -3.48 9.86 10.25
N GLY A 100 -2.59 10.14 9.29
CA GLY A 100 -1.18 9.79 9.46
C GLY A 100 -0.86 8.35 9.17
N ILE A 101 -1.83 7.54 8.77
CA ILE A 101 -1.60 6.13 8.53
C ILE A 101 -0.64 5.92 7.37
N ALA A 102 -0.79 6.70 6.31
CA ALA A 102 0.08 6.55 5.14
C ALA A 102 1.53 6.81 5.50
N ASN A 103 1.80 7.86 6.26
CA ASN A 103 3.16 8.17 6.65
C ASN A 103 3.78 7.08 7.51
N GLU A 104 3.01 6.56 8.46
CA GLU A 104 3.51 5.48 9.30
C GLU A 104 3.80 4.25 8.48
N LEU A 105 2.89 3.90 7.57
CA LEU A 105 3.04 2.71 6.77
C LEU A 105 4.27 2.80 5.88
N VAL A 106 4.47 3.95 5.24
CA VAL A 106 5.63 4.14 4.37
C VAL A 106 6.92 4.10 5.17
N THR A 107 6.93 4.67 6.37
CA THR A 107 8.11 4.65 7.21
C THR A 107 8.50 3.20 7.54
N ILE A 108 7.53 2.39 7.93
CA ILE A 108 7.80 1.00 8.26
C ILE A 108 8.23 0.22 7.02
N LEU A 109 7.57 0.47 5.90
CA LEU A 109 7.93 -0.19 4.66
C LEU A 109 9.36 0.14 4.27
N GLY A 110 9.76 1.42 4.42
CA GLY A 110 11.10 1.83 4.11
C GLY A 110 12.15 1.15 4.96
N GLU A 111 11.85 0.99 6.26
CA GLU A 111 12.77 0.30 7.15
C GLU A 111 12.94 -1.15 6.75
N ARG A 112 11.84 -1.82 6.43
CA ARG A 112 11.91 -3.23 6.04
C ARG A 112 12.57 -3.43 4.69
N ALA A 113 12.29 -2.53 3.75
CA ALA A 113 12.91 -2.60 2.43
C ALA A 113 14.41 -2.38 2.52
N ALA A 114 14.83 -1.41 3.32
CA ALA A 114 16.25 -1.14 3.50
C ALA A 114 16.96 -2.34 4.11
N ALA A 115 16.29 -3.04 5.02
CA ALA A 115 16.90 -4.20 5.68
C ALA A 115 17.20 -5.33 4.71
N ILE A 116 16.50 -5.39 3.57
CA ILE A 116 16.77 -6.42 2.57
C ILE A 116 17.49 -5.85 1.34
N GLY A 117 18.00 -4.62 1.45
CA GLY A 117 18.88 -4.09 0.41
C GLY A 117 18.22 -3.27 -0.68
N TYR A 118 16.96 -2.91 -0.51
CA TYR A 118 16.29 -2.07 -1.50
C TYR A 118 16.81 -0.65 -1.41
N PRO A 119 16.81 0.09 -2.53
CA PRO A 119 17.21 1.49 -2.49
C PRO A 119 16.18 2.35 -1.77
N PRO A 120 16.52 3.61 -1.49
CA PRO A 120 15.56 4.50 -0.82
C PRO A 120 14.25 4.57 -1.57
N LEU A 121 13.16 4.68 -0.80
CA LEU A 121 11.84 4.68 -1.39
C LEU A 121 11.52 5.99 -2.10
N HIS A 122 10.76 5.89 -3.18
CA HIS A 122 10.25 7.07 -3.84
C HIS A 122 8.88 6.73 -4.39
N ARG A 123 8.07 7.75 -4.60
CA ARG A 123 6.70 7.53 -5.05
C ARG A 123 6.68 7.04 -6.50
N TYR A 124 5.93 5.99 -6.74
CA TYR A 124 5.71 5.52 -8.09
C TYR A 124 4.77 6.47 -8.83
N THR A 125 5.10 6.84 -10.05
CA THR A 125 4.19 7.58 -10.91
C THR A 125 4.42 7.15 -12.34
N ALA A 126 3.35 7.12 -13.12
CA ALA A 126 3.47 6.78 -14.52
C ALA A 126 4.28 7.83 -15.28
N ASN A 127 4.12 9.09 -14.90
CA ASN A 127 4.86 10.16 -15.55
C ASN A 127 6.36 10.04 -15.32
N ARG A 128 6.73 9.67 -14.11
CA ARG A 128 8.13 9.51 -13.79
C ARG A 128 8.76 8.41 -14.65
N ALA A 129 8.04 7.32 -14.84
CA ALA A 129 8.54 6.23 -15.66
C ALA A 129 8.80 6.69 -17.08
N ARG A 130 7.91 7.52 -17.60
CA ARG A 130 8.09 8.03 -18.95
C ARG A 130 9.29 8.96 -19.05
N LEU A 131 9.48 9.80 -18.07
CA LEU A 131 10.58 10.74 -18.08
C LEU A 131 11.91 10.05 -17.92
N ALA A 132 11.95 8.96 -17.18
CA ALA A 132 13.17 8.21 -16.96
C ALA A 132 13.53 7.36 -18.16
N GLY A 133 12.55 7.01 -18.96
CA GLY A 133 12.78 6.14 -20.10
C GLY A 133 13.34 6.79 -21.33
#